data_37ca9d5e6e5dadd8d4c7a3da34324862
#
_entry.id   37ca9d5e6e5dadd8d4c7a3da34324862
#
_cell.length_a   1.000
_cell.length_b   1.000
_cell.length_c   1.000
_cell.angle_alpha   90.00
_cell.angle_beta   90.00
_cell.angle_gamma   90.00
#
_symmetry.space_group_name_H-M   'P 1'
#
loop_
_entity.id
_entity.type
_entity.pdbx_description
1 polymer ?
#
loop_
_entity_poly.entity_id
_entity_poly.type
_entity_poly.pdbx_seq_one_letter_code
_entity_poly.pdbx_strand_id
1 'polypeptide(L)'
;MSENEYLIEVMTKIEPFNQWLDKYNNFDFSNTHTFDLILCGLIAPFLIPLLSLIFKTGKSSSKKSREEFALSVILITFLSSLILFMSAFFTYLSHEREIRDLENANITLEEFKKYKPVNFDKFPEWARDSLMWRGKLSYTRVRQTIKDLAEEKERMKNLEKMEKRKELMDSMSK
;
A
#
# COMPACT_ATOMS: atom_id res chain seq x y z
N MET A 1 27.25 -15.17 -11.19
CA MET A 1 25.86 -14.86 -10.81
C MET A 1 25.71 -15.28 -9.37
N SER A 2 25.36 -14.37 -8.49
CA SER A 2 25.13 -14.67 -7.07
C SER A 2 23.83 -15.48 -6.89
N GLU A 3 23.66 -16.14 -5.73
CA GLU A 3 22.45 -16.89 -5.40
C GLU A 3 21.20 -15.98 -5.45
N ASN A 4 21.32 -14.75 -4.95
CA ASN A 4 20.25 -13.75 -5.00
C ASN A 4 19.90 -13.35 -6.45
N GLU A 5 20.90 -13.17 -7.31
CA GLU A 5 20.67 -12.87 -8.74
C GLU A 5 19.93 -14.01 -9.43
N TYR A 6 20.31 -15.26 -9.11
CA TYR A 6 19.63 -16.42 -9.68
C TYR A 6 18.15 -16.49 -9.23
N LEU A 7 17.90 -16.29 -7.94
CA LEU A 7 16.53 -16.24 -7.42
C LEU A 7 15.70 -15.17 -8.14
N ILE A 8 16.23 -13.96 -8.28
CA ILE A 8 15.57 -12.85 -8.95
C ILE A 8 15.28 -13.18 -10.42
N GLU A 9 16.26 -13.74 -11.14
CA GLU A 9 16.07 -14.16 -12.53
C GLU A 9 14.95 -15.18 -12.68
N VAL A 10 14.85 -16.13 -11.75
CA VAL A 10 13.78 -17.13 -11.76
C VAL A 10 12.43 -16.47 -11.45
N MET A 11 12.37 -15.63 -10.41
CA MET A 11 11.12 -14.96 -9.98
C MET A 11 10.57 -14.01 -11.04
N THR A 12 11.43 -13.29 -11.77
CA THR A 12 10.99 -12.39 -12.86
C THR A 12 10.42 -13.13 -14.08
N LYS A 13 10.59 -14.44 -14.16
CA LYS A 13 9.96 -15.28 -15.20
C LYS A 13 8.60 -15.84 -14.75
N ILE A 14 8.20 -15.60 -13.50
CA ILE A 14 6.95 -16.06 -12.91
C ILE A 14 5.92 -14.95 -13.06
N GLU A 15 4.94 -15.15 -13.93
CA GLU A 15 3.93 -14.13 -14.23
C GLU A 15 3.13 -13.65 -13.01
N PRO A 16 2.62 -14.50 -12.09
CA PRO A 16 1.97 -14.05 -10.88
C PRO A 16 2.81 -13.12 -10.00
N PHE A 17 4.14 -13.33 -9.95
CA PHE A 17 5.03 -12.43 -9.24
C PHE A 17 5.13 -11.05 -9.91
N ASN A 18 5.23 -11.01 -11.24
CA ASN A 18 5.30 -9.75 -11.98
C ASN A 18 4.00 -8.95 -11.84
N GLN A 19 2.84 -9.60 -11.96
CA GLN A 19 1.54 -8.96 -11.75
C GLN A 19 1.39 -8.41 -10.33
N TRP A 20 1.84 -9.17 -9.35
CA TRP A 20 1.87 -8.71 -7.95
C TRP A 20 2.83 -7.53 -7.77
N LEU A 21 4.01 -7.58 -8.37
CA LEU A 21 5.03 -6.52 -8.27
C LEU A 21 4.53 -5.21 -8.87
N ASP A 22 3.88 -5.27 -10.02
CA ASP A 22 3.27 -4.11 -10.66
C ASP A 22 2.15 -3.53 -9.80
N LYS A 23 1.27 -4.39 -9.27
CA LYS A 23 0.22 -3.97 -8.35
C LYS A 23 0.81 -3.34 -7.09
N TYR A 24 1.81 -3.94 -6.48
CA TYR A 24 2.47 -3.46 -5.26
C TYR A 24 3.14 -2.09 -5.48
N ASN A 25 3.82 -1.90 -6.60
CA ASN A 25 4.53 -0.64 -6.89
C ASN A 25 3.58 0.52 -7.23
N ASN A 26 2.39 0.21 -7.76
CA ASN A 26 1.36 1.20 -8.10
C ASN A 26 0.33 1.41 -6.98
N PHE A 27 0.42 0.63 -5.89
CA PHE A 27 -0.51 0.73 -4.78
C PHE A 27 -0.20 1.93 -3.90
N ASP A 28 -1.22 2.73 -3.59
CA ASP A 28 -1.09 3.85 -2.66
C ASP A 28 -1.27 3.37 -1.21
N PHE A 29 -0.16 3.17 -0.52
CA PHE A 29 -0.15 2.78 0.89
C PHE A 29 -0.53 3.93 1.85
N SER A 30 -0.54 5.17 1.37
CA SER A 30 -0.73 6.37 2.21
C SER A 30 -2.17 6.86 2.29
N ASN A 31 -3.15 6.15 1.70
CA ASN A 31 -4.53 6.59 1.50
C ASN A 31 -5.11 7.44 2.67
N THR A 32 -4.74 8.71 2.70
CA THR A 32 -5.18 9.70 3.69
C THR A 32 -6.61 10.16 3.44
N HIS A 33 -7.10 10.08 2.19
CA HIS A 33 -8.44 10.55 1.81
C HIS A 33 -9.56 9.81 2.52
N THR A 34 -9.36 8.54 2.86
CA THR A 34 -10.35 7.75 3.60
C THR A 34 -10.52 8.28 5.03
N PHE A 35 -9.43 8.72 5.66
CA PHE A 35 -9.49 9.31 7.00
C PHE A 35 -10.24 10.64 6.97
N ASP A 36 -10.00 11.49 5.98
CA ASP A 36 -10.70 12.76 5.81
C ASP A 36 -12.21 12.57 5.60
N LEU A 37 -12.60 11.55 4.81
CA LEU A 37 -14.01 11.20 4.61
C LEU A 37 -14.69 10.72 5.91
N ILE A 38 -13.99 9.92 6.72
CA ILE A 38 -14.48 9.47 8.03
C ILE A 38 -14.67 10.69 8.94
N LEU A 39 -13.70 11.60 8.98
CA LEU A 39 -13.77 12.81 9.78
C LEU A 39 -14.93 13.72 9.34
N CYS A 40 -15.11 13.92 8.03
CA CYS A 40 -16.25 14.65 7.49
C CYS A 40 -17.59 14.01 7.88
N GLY A 41 -17.69 12.67 7.78
CA GLY A 41 -18.88 11.92 8.19
C GLY A 41 -19.23 12.06 9.69
N LEU A 42 -18.22 12.20 10.55
CA LEU A 42 -18.42 12.43 11.99
C LEU A 42 -18.83 13.87 12.31
N ILE A 43 -18.34 14.86 11.58
CA ILE A 43 -18.58 16.29 11.86
C ILE A 43 -19.89 16.79 11.23
N ALA A 44 -20.27 16.27 10.06
CA ALA A 44 -21.47 16.70 9.32
C ALA A 44 -22.78 16.71 10.14
N PRO A 45 -23.08 15.68 10.99
CA PRO A 45 -24.32 15.66 11.80
C PRO A 45 -24.42 16.81 12.79
N PHE A 46 -23.32 17.42 13.16
CA PHE A 46 -23.31 18.55 14.10
C PHE A 46 -23.38 19.91 13.39
N LEU A 47 -22.70 20.04 12.24
CA LEU A 47 -22.61 21.31 11.51
C LEU A 47 -23.89 21.66 10.75
N ILE A 48 -24.58 20.71 10.12
CA ILE A 48 -25.74 21.02 9.28
C ILE A 48 -26.95 21.47 10.10
N PRO A 49 -27.31 20.84 11.25
CA PRO A 49 -28.36 21.37 12.13
C PRO A 49 -28.03 22.76 12.67
N LEU A 50 -26.77 22.99 13.03
CA LEU A 50 -26.33 24.30 13.54
C LEU A 50 -26.51 25.40 12.47
N LEU A 51 -26.09 25.14 11.22
CA LEU A 51 -26.28 26.03 10.09
C LEU A 51 -27.78 26.28 9.80
N SER A 52 -28.60 25.22 9.82
CA SER A 52 -30.06 25.36 9.61
C SER A 52 -30.77 26.24 10.64
N LEU A 53 -30.32 26.20 11.90
CA LEU A 53 -30.81 27.07 12.98
C LEU A 53 -30.43 28.53 12.73
N ILE A 54 -29.19 28.81 12.26
CA ILE A 54 -28.70 30.16 11.96
C ILE A 54 -29.50 30.80 10.81
N PHE A 55 -29.76 30.04 9.73
CA PHE A 55 -30.47 30.57 8.56
C PHE A 55 -31.99 30.75 8.78
N LYS A 56 -32.58 30.12 9.78
CA LYS A 56 -34.04 30.13 10.03
C LYS A 56 -34.55 31.23 10.97
N THR A 57 -33.66 31.99 11.56
CA THR A 57 -34.07 33.08 12.52
C THR A 57 -34.80 34.26 11.87
N GLY A 58 -35.02 34.25 10.55
CA GLY A 58 -35.54 35.41 9.78
C GLY A 58 -37.00 35.40 9.36
N LYS A 59 -37.82 34.34 9.56
CA LYS A 59 -39.24 34.37 9.14
C LYS A 59 -40.17 33.71 10.12
N SER A 60 -41.22 34.45 10.48
CA SER A 60 -42.34 34.08 11.37
C SER A 60 -43.14 32.90 10.82
N SER A 61 -42.94 31.72 11.38
CA SER A 61 -43.74 30.52 11.17
C SER A 61 -44.24 30.00 12.52
N SER A 62 -45.40 29.30 12.57
CA SER A 62 -45.94 28.77 13.82
C SER A 62 -44.94 27.86 14.55
N LYS A 63 -44.93 27.88 15.88
CA LYS A 63 -43.96 27.14 16.71
C LYS A 63 -43.92 25.63 16.36
N LYS A 64 -45.09 25.03 16.13
CA LYS A 64 -45.25 23.60 15.77
C LYS A 64 -44.60 23.24 14.45
N SER A 65 -44.77 24.06 13.42
CA SER A 65 -44.16 23.86 12.10
C SER A 65 -42.61 23.97 12.13
N ARG A 66 -42.05 24.75 13.07
CA ARG A 66 -40.61 24.89 13.28
C ARG A 66 -40.00 23.63 13.90
N GLU A 67 -40.71 23.05 14.89
CA GLU A 67 -40.25 21.84 15.57
C GLU A 67 -40.26 20.62 14.63
N GLU A 68 -41.32 20.42 13.85
CA GLU A 68 -41.43 19.33 12.87
C GLU A 68 -40.37 19.46 11.78
N PHE A 69 -40.13 20.67 11.29
CA PHE A 69 -39.10 20.91 10.29
C PHE A 69 -37.67 20.66 10.87
N ALA A 70 -37.38 21.14 12.09
CA ALA A 70 -36.09 20.93 12.72
C ALA A 70 -35.81 19.43 12.93
N LEU A 71 -36.81 18.67 13.39
CA LEU A 71 -36.69 17.21 13.53
C LEU A 71 -36.41 16.52 12.18
N SER A 72 -37.11 16.93 11.12
CA SER A 72 -36.87 16.37 9.79
C SER A 72 -35.45 16.66 9.25
N VAL A 73 -34.96 17.88 9.46
CA VAL A 73 -33.59 18.26 9.08
C VAL A 73 -32.57 17.45 9.87
N ILE A 74 -32.76 17.31 11.18
CA ILE A 74 -31.86 16.51 12.02
C ILE A 74 -31.86 15.06 11.56
N LEU A 75 -33.02 14.47 11.31
CA LEU A 75 -33.14 13.07 10.87
C LEU A 75 -32.45 12.83 9.52
N ILE A 76 -32.71 13.68 8.52
CA ILE A 76 -32.10 13.57 7.20
C ILE A 76 -30.57 13.72 7.29
N THR A 77 -30.10 14.66 8.09
CA THR A 77 -28.66 14.89 8.28
C THR A 77 -27.99 13.70 8.95
N PHE A 78 -28.63 13.15 9.98
CA PHE A 78 -28.12 11.97 10.68
C PHE A 78 -28.04 10.76 9.75
N LEU A 79 -29.09 10.50 8.95
CA LEU A 79 -29.09 9.40 7.97
C LEU A 79 -28.02 9.60 6.89
N SER A 80 -27.88 10.81 6.35
CA SER A 80 -26.85 11.12 5.35
C SER A 80 -25.45 10.92 5.90
N SER A 81 -25.21 11.36 7.13
CA SER A 81 -23.93 11.18 7.80
C SER A 81 -23.62 9.72 8.07
N LEU A 82 -24.62 8.93 8.48
CA LEU A 82 -24.45 7.50 8.69
C LEU A 82 -24.07 6.78 7.39
N ILE A 83 -24.71 7.13 6.27
CA ILE A 83 -24.38 6.55 4.96
C ILE A 83 -22.94 6.91 4.55
N LEU A 84 -22.53 8.16 4.72
CA LEU A 84 -21.17 8.60 4.42
C LEU A 84 -20.14 7.89 5.30
N PHE A 85 -20.40 7.80 6.59
CA PHE A 85 -19.55 7.08 7.53
C PHE A 85 -19.40 5.61 7.15
N MET A 86 -20.50 4.91 6.88
CA MET A 86 -20.47 3.51 6.48
C MET A 86 -19.73 3.31 5.18
N SER A 87 -19.93 4.19 4.19
CA SER A 87 -19.19 4.14 2.92
C SER A 87 -17.69 4.31 3.13
N ALA A 88 -17.27 5.31 3.89
CA ALA A 88 -15.86 5.55 4.21
C ALA A 88 -15.24 4.39 5.00
N PHE A 89 -15.99 3.84 5.97
CA PHE A 89 -15.55 2.70 6.76
C PHE A 89 -15.35 1.43 5.91
N PHE A 90 -16.28 1.13 5.00
CA PHE A 90 -16.11 0.00 4.08
C PHE A 90 -14.94 0.20 3.12
N THR A 91 -14.73 1.42 2.62
CA THR A 91 -13.56 1.76 1.78
C THR A 91 -12.26 1.54 2.55
N TYR A 92 -12.20 2.00 3.80
CA TYR A 92 -11.04 1.78 4.69
C TYR A 92 -10.77 0.28 4.91
N LEU A 93 -11.80 -0.51 5.26
CA LEU A 93 -11.65 -1.96 5.44
C LEU A 93 -11.20 -2.68 4.18
N SER A 94 -11.70 -2.26 3.00
CA SER A 94 -11.30 -2.80 1.71
C SER A 94 -9.83 -2.52 1.43
N HIS A 95 -9.38 -1.29 1.68
CA HIS A 95 -8.00 -0.87 1.51
C HIS A 95 -7.04 -1.63 2.44
N GLU A 96 -7.39 -1.77 3.73
CA GLU A 96 -6.61 -2.56 4.68
C GLU A 96 -6.51 -4.05 4.30
N ARG A 97 -7.60 -4.61 3.78
CA ARG A 97 -7.59 -5.99 3.26
C ARG A 97 -6.62 -6.10 2.09
N GLU A 98 -6.65 -5.14 1.17
CA GLU A 98 -5.78 -5.13 0.00
C GLU A 98 -4.30 -5.00 0.37
N ILE A 99 -3.96 -4.17 1.36
CA ILE A 99 -2.61 -4.09 1.94
C ILE A 99 -2.17 -5.46 2.47
N ARG A 100 -3.01 -6.09 3.30
CA ARG A 100 -2.70 -7.41 3.86
C ARG A 100 -2.53 -8.48 2.78
N ASP A 101 -3.35 -8.46 1.74
CA ASP A 101 -3.24 -9.40 0.63
C ASP A 101 -1.93 -9.20 -0.15
N LEU A 102 -1.51 -7.95 -0.36
CA LEU A 102 -0.23 -7.62 -0.98
C LEU A 102 0.96 -8.02 -0.11
N GLU A 103 0.91 -7.78 1.19
CA GLU A 103 2.00 -8.11 2.12
C GLU A 103 2.15 -9.61 2.34
N ASN A 104 1.04 -10.35 2.36
CA ASN A 104 1.02 -11.80 2.59
C ASN A 104 1.11 -12.62 1.31
N ALA A 105 1.22 -11.98 0.14
CA ALA A 105 1.35 -12.67 -1.13
C ALA A 105 2.61 -13.56 -1.15
N ASN A 106 2.43 -14.77 -1.62
CA ASN A 106 3.50 -15.77 -1.67
C ASN A 106 3.27 -16.72 -2.83
N ILE A 107 4.32 -17.46 -3.21
CA ILE A 107 4.24 -18.58 -4.13
C ILE A 107 4.48 -19.88 -3.36
N THR A 108 3.66 -20.87 -3.61
CA THR A 108 3.84 -22.20 -3.02
C THR A 108 4.88 -23.01 -3.78
N LEU A 109 5.48 -24.01 -3.12
CA LEU A 109 6.42 -24.92 -3.75
C LEU A 109 5.79 -25.66 -4.95
N GLU A 110 4.51 -26.01 -4.87
CA GLU A 110 3.79 -26.69 -5.94
C GLU A 110 3.58 -25.79 -7.16
N GLU A 111 3.23 -24.54 -6.92
CA GLU A 111 3.14 -23.53 -7.99
C GLU A 111 4.49 -23.28 -8.64
N PHE A 112 5.55 -23.16 -7.82
CA PHE A 112 6.91 -22.96 -8.30
C PHE A 112 7.38 -24.06 -9.27
N LYS A 113 7.04 -25.31 -8.98
CA LYS A 113 7.39 -26.46 -9.83
C LYS A 113 6.72 -26.43 -11.21
N LYS A 114 5.63 -25.67 -11.38
CA LYS A 114 4.97 -25.50 -12.69
C LYS A 114 5.75 -24.61 -13.64
N TYR A 115 6.63 -23.75 -13.13
CA TYR A 115 7.41 -22.79 -13.89
C TYR A 115 8.83 -23.32 -14.14
N LYS A 116 9.05 -24.26 -15.05
CA LYS A 116 10.35 -24.83 -15.49
C LYS A 116 11.16 -25.56 -14.40
N PRO A 117 12.09 -26.43 -14.77
CA PRO A 117 12.99 -27.06 -13.81
C PRO A 117 13.88 -25.98 -13.16
N VAL A 118 13.58 -25.67 -11.91
CA VAL A 118 14.32 -24.71 -11.10
C VAL A 118 15.32 -25.49 -10.26
N ASN A 119 16.59 -25.09 -10.29
CA ASN A 119 17.60 -25.65 -9.42
C ASN A 119 17.56 -24.92 -8.08
N PHE A 120 16.86 -25.49 -7.10
CA PHE A 120 16.72 -24.94 -5.75
C PHE A 120 18.04 -24.83 -4.99
N ASP A 121 19.06 -25.64 -5.32
CA ASP A 121 20.38 -25.58 -4.66
C ASP A 121 21.10 -24.25 -4.95
N LYS A 122 20.72 -23.57 -6.04
CA LYS A 122 21.25 -22.24 -6.39
C LYS A 122 20.51 -21.08 -5.74
N PHE A 123 19.47 -21.34 -4.97
CA PHE A 123 18.77 -20.29 -4.24
C PHE A 123 19.54 -19.91 -2.98
N PRO A 124 19.42 -18.67 -2.51
CA PRO A 124 19.95 -18.28 -1.21
C PRO A 124 19.31 -19.13 -0.09
N GLU A 125 20.08 -19.42 0.94
CA GLU A 125 19.70 -20.29 2.05
C GLU A 125 18.31 -19.94 2.61
N TRP A 126 18.04 -18.66 2.86
CA TRP A 126 16.75 -18.19 3.38
C TRP A 126 15.56 -18.55 2.48
N ALA A 127 15.76 -18.60 1.15
CA ALA A 127 14.69 -18.95 0.20
C ALA A 127 14.48 -20.46 0.15
N ARG A 128 15.57 -21.23 0.19
CA ARG A 128 15.53 -22.70 0.31
C ARG A 128 14.80 -23.12 1.58
N ASP A 129 15.18 -22.56 2.71
CA ASP A 129 14.56 -22.84 4.01
C ASP A 129 13.08 -22.48 4.02
N SER A 130 12.72 -21.33 3.48
CA SER A 130 11.31 -20.91 3.39
C SER A 130 10.48 -21.91 2.56
N LEU A 131 11.01 -22.38 1.44
CA LEU A 131 10.34 -23.37 0.58
C LEU A 131 10.29 -24.76 1.24
N MET A 132 11.39 -25.20 1.87
CA MET A 132 11.46 -26.51 2.50
C MET A 132 10.61 -26.62 3.78
N TRP A 133 10.68 -25.62 4.66
CA TRP A 133 10.00 -25.69 5.97
C TRP A 133 8.58 -25.13 5.95
N ARG A 134 8.33 -24.10 5.15
CA ARG A 134 7.03 -23.42 5.09
C ARG A 134 6.22 -23.77 3.83
N GLY A 135 6.85 -24.43 2.86
CA GLY A 135 6.23 -24.76 1.58
C GLY A 135 5.91 -23.54 0.70
N LYS A 136 6.38 -22.35 1.06
CA LYS A 136 6.05 -21.09 0.37
C LYS A 136 7.15 -20.06 0.47
N LEU A 137 7.23 -19.17 -0.54
CA LEU A 137 8.16 -18.06 -0.62
C LEU A 137 7.38 -16.73 -0.70
N SER A 138 7.70 -15.81 0.22
CA SER A 138 7.05 -14.49 0.27
C SER A 138 7.53 -13.58 -0.86
N TYR A 139 6.60 -12.97 -1.59
CA TYR A 139 6.89 -12.00 -2.64
C TYR A 139 7.53 -10.71 -2.09
N THR A 140 7.08 -10.26 -0.93
CA THR A 140 7.63 -9.07 -0.23
C THR A 140 9.11 -9.25 0.09
N ARG A 141 9.51 -10.46 0.54
CA ARG A 141 10.91 -10.76 0.84
C ARG A 141 11.78 -10.82 -0.41
N VAL A 142 11.25 -11.39 -1.50
CA VAL A 142 11.96 -11.37 -2.81
C VAL A 142 12.12 -9.94 -3.29
N ARG A 143 11.08 -9.10 -3.21
CA ARG A 143 11.16 -7.69 -3.58
C ARG A 143 12.19 -6.93 -2.74
N GLN A 144 12.29 -7.20 -1.44
CA GLN A 144 13.32 -6.60 -0.60
C GLN A 144 14.72 -7.00 -1.07
N THR A 145 14.94 -8.28 -1.40
CA THR A 145 16.22 -8.75 -1.97
C THR A 145 16.56 -8.06 -3.29
N ILE A 146 15.57 -7.76 -4.14
CA ILE A 146 15.78 -6.99 -5.37
C ILE A 146 16.28 -5.58 -5.05
N LYS A 147 15.67 -4.91 -4.07
CA LYS A 147 16.08 -3.56 -3.64
C LYS A 147 17.50 -3.56 -3.07
N ASP A 148 17.77 -4.47 -2.15
CA ASP A 148 19.08 -4.58 -1.50
C ASP A 148 20.19 -4.80 -2.53
N LEU A 149 19.96 -5.67 -3.52
CA LEU A 149 20.91 -5.92 -4.60
C LEU A 149 21.10 -4.69 -5.51
N ALA A 150 20.04 -3.95 -5.80
CA ALA A 150 20.12 -2.72 -6.59
C ALA A 150 20.93 -1.63 -5.85
N GLU A 151 20.68 -1.46 -4.54
CA GLU A 151 21.43 -0.53 -3.70
C GLU A 151 22.92 -0.91 -3.60
N GLU A 152 23.22 -2.19 -3.45
CA GLU A 152 24.59 -2.69 -3.42
C GLU A 152 25.32 -2.39 -4.73
N LYS A 153 24.70 -2.67 -5.87
CA LYS A 153 25.27 -2.35 -7.19
C LYS A 153 25.51 -0.86 -7.38
N GLU A 154 24.61 -0.01 -6.88
CA GLU A 154 24.79 1.44 -6.93
C GLU A 154 25.93 1.91 -6.03
N ARG A 155 26.06 1.37 -4.82
CA ARG A 155 27.18 1.65 -3.91
C ARG A 155 28.53 1.28 -4.56
N MET A 156 28.62 0.08 -5.14
CA MET A 156 29.83 -0.38 -5.84
C MET A 156 30.19 0.54 -7.01
N LYS A 157 29.23 0.95 -7.82
CA LYS A 157 29.43 1.91 -8.91
C LYS A 157 29.92 3.28 -8.44
N ASN A 158 29.44 3.74 -7.29
CA ASN A 158 29.86 5.01 -6.71
C ASN A 158 31.28 4.92 -6.13
N LEU A 159 31.63 3.81 -5.48
CA LEU A 159 33.00 3.54 -5.02
C LEU A 159 34.00 3.52 -6.19
N GLU A 160 33.69 2.80 -7.26
CA GLU A 160 34.54 2.77 -8.47
C GLU A 160 34.76 4.18 -9.08
N LYS A 161 33.70 5.00 -9.10
CA LYS A 161 33.83 6.40 -9.55
C LYS A 161 34.72 7.24 -8.61
N MET A 162 34.66 7.01 -7.31
CA MET A 162 35.50 7.72 -6.34
C MET A 162 36.96 7.30 -6.48
N GLU A 163 37.24 6.02 -6.66
CA GLU A 163 38.59 5.51 -6.91
C GLU A 163 39.20 6.13 -8.18
N LYS A 164 38.47 6.09 -9.29
CA LYS A 164 38.90 6.74 -10.54
C LYS A 164 39.20 8.23 -10.38
N ARG A 165 38.38 8.96 -9.60
CA ARG A 165 38.62 10.38 -9.33
C ARG A 165 39.90 10.59 -8.51
N LYS A 166 40.15 9.72 -7.52
CA LYS A 166 41.36 9.79 -6.69
C LYS A 166 42.60 9.52 -7.53
N GLU A 167 42.60 8.49 -8.36
CA GLU A 167 43.69 8.18 -9.28
C GLU A 167 44.01 9.36 -10.23
N LEU A 168 42.94 10.01 -10.73
CA LEU A 168 43.10 11.18 -11.60
C LEU A 168 43.75 12.37 -10.86
N MET A 169 43.35 12.64 -9.62
CA MET A 169 43.92 13.70 -8.80
C MET A 169 45.39 13.41 -8.44
N ASP A 170 45.69 12.15 -8.12
CA ASP A 170 47.08 11.74 -7.81
C ASP A 170 47.98 11.81 -9.06
N SER A 171 47.44 11.58 -10.26
CA SER A 171 48.19 11.73 -11.53
C SER A 171 48.42 13.20 -11.91
N MET A 172 47.54 14.14 -11.50
CA MET A 172 47.67 15.59 -11.76
C MET A 172 48.59 16.29 -10.75
N SER A 173 48.91 15.65 -9.63
CA SER A 173 49.76 16.19 -8.59
C SER A 173 51.25 15.82 -8.75
N LYS A 174 51.60 15.02 -9.74
CA LYS A 174 52.94 14.64 -10.13
C LYS A 174 53.42 15.45 -11.34
#